data_47ceb1be9e2866d21b1f46735a45dfa5
#
_entry.id   47ceb1be9e2866d21b1f46735a45dfa5
#
_cell.length_a   1.000
_cell.length_b   1.000
_cell.length_c   1.000
_cell.angle_alpha   90.00
_cell.angle_beta   90.00
_cell.angle_gamma   90.00
#
_symmetry.space_group_name_H-M   'P 1'
#
loop_
_entity.id
_entity.type
_entity.pdbx_description
1 polymer ?
#
loop_
_entity_poly.entity_id
_entity_poly.type
_entity_poly.pdbx_seq_one_letter_code
_entity_poly.pdbx_strand_id
1 'polypeptide(L)'
;LVMLPAPAQGALAVECRKSDKTSARISSMLNDRYSHAAVAAERAILERLEAGCSAPVAALADVAEGAEPGKVDLYLRGAVFAADGSVTERLSTTAELNDDDLVNEAAAVGRAMAEELIANGAEQLLKSNS
;
A
#
# COMPACT_ATOMS: atom_id res chain seq x y z
N LEU A 1 -2.64 20.38 6.81
CA LEU A 1 -1.72 19.26 6.86
C LEU A 1 -2.50 17.96 6.98
N VAL A 2 -2.40 17.10 6.01
CA VAL A 2 -3.07 15.79 6.05
C VAL A 2 -2.07 14.75 6.54
N MET A 3 -2.37 14.11 7.66
CA MET A 3 -1.56 13.01 8.17
C MET A 3 -2.08 11.71 7.56
N LEU A 4 -1.18 10.95 6.96
CA LEU A 4 -1.49 9.62 6.46
C LEU A 4 -1.14 8.58 7.54
N PRO A 5 -1.94 7.53 7.70
CA PRO A 5 -1.63 6.46 8.65
C PRO A 5 -0.43 5.64 8.20
N ALA A 6 0.12 4.86 9.11
CA ALA A 6 1.12 3.86 8.76
C ALA A 6 0.47 2.80 7.84
N PRO A 7 1.26 2.18 6.94
CA PRO A 7 0.71 1.13 6.08
C PRO A 7 0.03 0.02 6.88
N ALA A 8 -1.11 -0.44 6.39
CA ALA A 8 -1.92 -1.50 6.99
C ALA A 8 -2.50 -1.17 8.36
N GLN A 9 -2.51 0.07 8.80
CA GLN A 9 -2.96 0.47 10.14
C GLN A 9 -4.45 0.21 10.30
N GLY A 10 -5.33 0.03 9.73
CA GLY A 10 -6.75 -0.26 9.96
C GLY A 10 -7.13 -1.70 9.63
N ALA A 11 -6.16 -2.51 9.22
CA ALA A 11 -6.44 -3.88 8.81
C ALA A 11 -6.30 -4.86 9.98
N LEU A 12 -7.20 -5.84 10.02
CA LEU A 12 -7.12 -6.95 10.96
C LEU A 12 -6.56 -8.17 10.24
N ALA A 13 -5.64 -8.87 10.88
CA ALA A 13 -5.09 -10.12 10.37
C ALA A 13 -5.64 -11.30 11.17
N VAL A 14 -6.06 -12.35 10.46
CA VAL A 14 -6.51 -13.59 11.06
C VAL A 14 -5.59 -14.71 10.59
N GLU A 15 -5.00 -15.43 11.54
CA GLU A 15 -4.08 -16.52 11.24
C GLU A 15 -4.73 -17.88 11.55
N CYS A 16 -4.35 -18.90 10.78
CA CYS A 16 -4.80 -20.25 11.02
C CYS A 16 -3.69 -21.25 10.69
N ARG A 17 -3.83 -22.47 11.18
CA ARG A 17 -2.92 -23.55 10.84
C ARG A 17 -3.19 -24.03 9.42
N LYS A 18 -2.14 -24.28 8.64
CA LYS A 18 -2.28 -24.78 7.27
C LYS A 18 -3.02 -26.11 7.19
N SER A 19 -2.89 -26.95 8.22
CA SER A 19 -3.53 -28.27 8.27
C SER A 19 -4.97 -28.25 8.76
N ASP A 20 -5.44 -27.12 9.27
CA ASP A 20 -6.81 -26.99 9.79
C ASP A 20 -7.73 -26.48 8.70
N LYS A 21 -8.47 -27.40 8.07
CA LYS A 21 -9.37 -27.06 6.98
C LYS A 21 -10.52 -26.18 7.42
N THR A 22 -11.01 -26.33 8.65
CA THR A 22 -12.10 -25.50 9.17
C THR A 22 -11.65 -24.07 9.38
N SER A 23 -10.48 -23.88 10.03
CA SER A 23 -9.91 -22.55 10.24
C SER A 23 -9.57 -21.87 8.91
N ALA A 24 -9.02 -22.63 7.95
CA ALA A 24 -8.70 -22.09 6.63
C ALA A 24 -9.97 -21.62 5.89
N ARG A 25 -11.08 -22.37 6.03
CA ARG A 25 -12.36 -22.00 5.43
C ARG A 25 -12.93 -20.74 6.08
N ILE A 26 -12.88 -20.62 7.40
CA ILE A 26 -13.33 -19.43 8.11
C ILE A 26 -12.47 -18.23 7.73
N SER A 27 -11.16 -18.39 7.69
CA SER A 27 -10.22 -17.36 7.28
C SER A 27 -10.53 -16.85 5.86
N SER A 28 -10.78 -17.78 4.95
CA SER A 28 -11.14 -17.43 3.56
C SER A 28 -12.44 -16.64 3.49
N MET A 29 -13.42 -16.98 4.31
CA MET A 29 -14.70 -16.27 4.36
C MET A 29 -14.59 -14.88 4.96
N LEU A 30 -13.65 -14.68 5.90
CA LEU A 30 -13.41 -13.40 6.55
C LEU A 30 -12.47 -12.50 5.77
N ASN A 31 -11.74 -13.04 4.80
CA ASN A 31 -10.80 -12.26 4.01
C ASN A 31 -11.53 -11.28 3.10
N ASP A 32 -11.37 -10.01 3.38
CA ASP A 32 -11.88 -8.95 2.52
C ASP A 32 -10.86 -8.72 1.39
N ARG A 33 -11.23 -9.09 0.18
CA ARG A 33 -10.36 -8.97 -0.99
C ARG A 33 -9.89 -7.54 -1.24
N TYR A 34 -10.75 -6.58 -1.02
CA TYR A 34 -10.41 -5.18 -1.21
C TYR A 34 -9.44 -4.69 -0.13
N SER A 35 -9.65 -5.07 1.12
CA SER A 35 -8.70 -4.74 2.19
C SER A 35 -7.35 -5.40 1.95
N HIS A 36 -7.32 -6.64 1.48
CA HIS A 36 -6.08 -7.34 1.15
C HIS A 36 -5.31 -6.60 0.05
N ALA A 37 -6.01 -6.18 -0.99
CA ALA A 37 -5.39 -5.41 -2.09
C ALA A 37 -4.86 -4.06 -1.60
N ALA A 38 -5.64 -3.35 -0.78
CA ALA A 38 -5.21 -2.06 -0.23
C ALA A 38 -3.94 -2.22 0.60
N VAL A 39 -3.89 -3.21 1.48
CA VAL A 39 -2.71 -3.49 2.30
C VAL A 39 -1.52 -3.88 1.44
N ALA A 40 -1.73 -4.66 0.38
CA ALA A 40 -0.66 -5.04 -0.54
C ALA A 40 -0.03 -3.82 -1.22
N ALA A 41 -0.84 -2.86 -1.64
CA ALA A 41 -0.35 -1.62 -2.25
C ALA A 41 0.46 -0.79 -1.24
N GLU A 42 -0.06 -0.63 -0.03
CA GLU A 42 0.61 0.14 1.03
C GLU A 42 1.96 -0.49 1.40
N ARG A 43 1.97 -1.80 1.60
CA ARG A 43 3.20 -2.53 1.94
C ARG A 43 4.24 -2.50 0.83
N ALA A 44 3.82 -2.52 -0.42
CA ALA A 44 4.73 -2.44 -1.55
C ALA A 44 5.48 -1.11 -1.58
N ILE A 45 4.80 0.00 -1.24
CA ILE A 45 5.45 1.31 -1.09
C ILE A 45 6.49 1.25 0.02
N LEU A 46 6.09 0.76 1.19
CA LEU A 46 6.94 0.71 2.37
C LEU A 46 8.19 -0.13 2.13
N GLU A 47 8.03 -1.33 1.62
CA GLU A 47 9.14 -2.24 1.34
C GLU A 47 10.16 -1.64 0.39
N ARG A 48 9.69 -1.01 -0.68
CA ARG A 48 10.58 -0.42 -1.68
C ARG A 48 11.34 0.78 -1.11
N LEU A 49 10.69 1.62 -0.31
CA LEU A 49 11.32 2.82 0.24
C LEU A 49 12.17 2.54 1.47
N GLU A 50 11.84 1.54 2.26
CA GLU A 50 12.63 1.14 3.44
C GLU A 50 13.93 0.42 3.10
N ALA A 51 14.05 -0.15 1.91
CA ALA A 51 15.20 -0.94 1.50
C ALA A 51 16.51 -0.13 1.40
N GLY A 52 16.69 0.86 2.18
CA GLY A 52 17.89 1.67 2.19
C GLY A 52 17.71 3.04 2.81
N CYS A 53 16.63 3.24 3.51
CA CYS A 53 16.38 4.54 4.12
C CYS A 53 15.70 4.41 5.49
N SER A 54 15.88 5.41 6.32
CA SER A 54 15.28 5.49 7.64
C SER A 54 14.22 6.58 7.74
N ALA A 55 13.90 7.27 6.64
CA ALA A 55 12.93 8.35 6.66
C ALA A 55 11.52 7.80 6.85
N PRO A 56 10.67 8.47 7.62
CA PRO A 56 9.27 8.06 7.76
C PRO A 56 8.53 8.11 6.45
N VAL A 57 7.76 7.07 6.20
CA VAL A 57 6.90 6.94 5.01
C VAL A 57 5.49 6.65 5.48
N ALA A 58 4.51 7.25 4.84
CA ALA A 58 3.12 6.94 5.08
C ALA A 58 2.43 6.58 3.76
N ALA A 59 1.47 5.70 3.84
CA ALA A 59 0.71 5.28 2.68
C ALA A 59 -0.74 5.00 3.09
N LEU A 60 -1.66 5.31 2.19
CA LEU A 60 -3.08 5.03 2.37
C LEU A 60 -3.66 4.56 1.04
N ALA A 61 -4.29 3.42 1.06
CA ALA A 61 -4.96 2.86 -0.11
C ALA A 61 -6.43 2.62 0.17
N ASP A 62 -7.27 2.99 -0.79
CA ASP A 62 -8.69 2.68 -0.80
C ASP A 62 -9.02 1.91 -2.07
N VAL A 63 -9.85 0.89 -1.95
CA VAL A 63 -10.26 0.06 -3.07
C VAL A 63 -11.78 0.02 -3.13
N ALA A 64 -12.33 0.25 -4.30
CA ALA A 64 -13.78 0.28 -4.50
C ALA A 64 -14.15 -0.42 -5.82
N GLU A 65 -15.41 -0.81 -5.92
CA GLU A 65 -15.93 -1.37 -7.16
C GLU A 65 -15.74 -0.40 -8.32
N GLY A 66 -15.24 -0.91 -9.44
CA GLY A 66 -15.07 -0.11 -10.64
C GLY A 66 -16.36 0.13 -11.39
N ALA A 67 -16.30 0.98 -12.41
CA ALA A 67 -17.46 1.32 -13.24
C ALA A 67 -17.91 0.16 -14.12
N GLU A 68 -17.01 -0.74 -14.48
CA GLU A 68 -17.29 -1.89 -15.33
C GLU A 68 -17.18 -3.20 -14.58
N PRO A 69 -17.95 -4.24 -14.94
CA PRO A 69 -17.82 -5.57 -14.33
C PRO A 69 -16.40 -6.10 -14.47
N GLY A 70 -15.88 -6.70 -13.40
CA GLY A 70 -14.54 -7.27 -13.38
C GLY A 70 -13.43 -6.25 -13.18
N LYS A 71 -13.77 -4.98 -12.97
CA LYS A 71 -12.81 -3.91 -12.71
C LYS A 71 -12.99 -3.36 -11.30
N VAL A 72 -11.86 -2.96 -10.72
CA VAL A 72 -11.79 -2.43 -9.35
C VAL A 72 -10.93 -1.19 -9.38
N ASP A 73 -11.36 -0.13 -8.70
CA ASP A 73 -10.61 1.11 -8.64
C ASP A 73 -9.76 1.15 -7.39
N LEU A 74 -8.48 1.46 -7.55
CA LEU A 74 -7.54 1.68 -6.47
C LEU A 74 -7.19 3.15 -6.39
N TYR A 75 -7.34 3.73 -5.20
CA TYR A 75 -6.91 5.09 -4.88
C TYR A 75 -5.76 4.98 -3.90
N LEU A 76 -4.60 5.49 -4.27
CA LEU A 76 -3.37 5.31 -3.50
C LEU A 76 -2.71 6.64 -3.24
N ARG A 77 -2.35 6.90 -1.99
CA ARG A 77 -1.58 8.08 -1.58
C ARG A 77 -0.33 7.64 -0.83
N GLY A 78 0.78 8.30 -1.13
CA GLY A 78 2.03 8.06 -0.44
C GLY A 78 2.70 9.37 -0.10
N ALA A 79 3.44 9.39 1.01
CA ALA A 79 4.18 10.56 1.44
C ALA A 79 5.49 10.15 2.10
N VAL A 80 6.52 10.98 1.89
CA VAL A 80 7.80 10.84 2.57
C VAL A 80 8.01 12.09 3.42
N PHE A 81 8.47 11.89 4.63
CA PHE A 81 8.66 12.98 5.60
C PHE A 81 10.13 13.19 5.90
N ALA A 82 10.48 14.44 6.20
CA ALA A 82 11.80 14.76 6.72
C ALA A 82 11.89 14.43 8.21
N ALA A 83 13.11 14.48 8.76
CA ALA A 83 13.35 14.20 10.17
C ALA A 83 12.60 15.14 11.11
N ASP A 84 12.29 16.36 10.67
CA ASP A 84 11.53 17.34 11.46
C ASP A 84 10.01 17.14 11.37
N GLY A 85 9.54 16.13 10.62
CA GLY A 85 8.13 15.84 10.45
C GLY A 85 7.45 16.56 9.30
N SER A 86 8.15 17.42 8.57
CA SER A 86 7.56 18.09 7.41
C SER A 86 7.42 17.12 6.24
N VAL A 87 6.38 17.33 5.43
CA VAL A 87 6.17 16.54 4.21
C VAL A 87 7.11 17.05 3.13
N THR A 88 7.94 16.16 2.60
CA THR A 88 8.93 16.51 1.58
C THR A 88 8.50 16.05 0.19
N GLU A 89 7.75 14.96 0.11
CA GLU A 89 7.24 14.45 -1.16
C GLU A 89 5.88 13.79 -0.93
N ARG A 90 4.94 14.03 -1.83
CA ARG A 90 3.60 13.46 -1.74
C ARG A 90 3.09 13.13 -3.14
N LEU A 91 2.53 11.95 -3.28
CA LEU A 91 1.90 11.52 -4.52
C LEU A 91 0.52 10.93 -4.25
N SER A 92 -0.36 11.13 -5.22
CA SER A 92 -1.67 10.47 -5.26
C SER A 92 -1.86 9.88 -6.64
N THR A 93 -2.42 8.69 -6.71
CA THR A 93 -2.72 8.06 -7.99
C THR A 93 -4.01 7.24 -7.91
N THR A 94 -4.63 7.06 -9.06
CA THR A 94 -5.75 6.14 -9.22
C THR A 94 -5.39 5.14 -10.30
N ALA A 95 -5.81 3.89 -10.12
CA ALA A 95 -5.56 2.85 -11.09
C ALA A 95 -6.77 1.93 -11.17
N GLU A 96 -7.05 1.44 -12.38
CA GLU A 96 -8.06 0.42 -12.60
C GLU A 96 -7.38 -0.94 -12.60
N LEU A 97 -7.85 -1.82 -11.73
CA LEU A 97 -7.29 -3.16 -11.56
C LEU A 97 -8.24 -4.21 -12.07
N ASN A 98 -7.71 -5.36 -12.46
CA ASN A 98 -8.52 -6.52 -12.79
C ASN A 98 -8.86 -7.29 -11.52
N ASP A 99 -10.12 -7.65 -11.38
CA ASP A 99 -10.63 -8.35 -10.20
C ASP A 99 -10.02 -9.74 -10.00
N ASP A 100 -9.60 -10.38 -11.08
CA ASP A 100 -9.03 -11.74 -11.05
C ASP A 100 -7.56 -11.78 -10.59
N ASP A 101 -6.86 -10.65 -10.54
CA ASP A 101 -5.46 -10.58 -10.08
C ASP A 101 -5.24 -9.36 -9.17
N LEU A 102 -6.21 -9.08 -8.35
CA LEU A 102 -6.34 -7.83 -7.61
C LEU A 102 -5.14 -7.52 -6.72
N VAL A 103 -4.69 -8.48 -5.92
CA VAL A 103 -3.59 -8.26 -4.96
C VAL A 103 -2.27 -7.99 -5.68
N ASN A 104 -1.95 -8.75 -6.71
CA ASN A 104 -0.71 -8.56 -7.46
C ASN A 104 -0.70 -7.25 -8.22
N GLU A 105 -1.82 -6.86 -8.82
CA GLU A 105 -1.92 -5.58 -9.52
C GLU A 105 -1.84 -4.41 -8.56
N ALA A 106 -2.47 -4.51 -7.39
CA ALA A 106 -2.39 -3.48 -6.36
C ALA A 106 -0.94 -3.30 -5.87
N ALA A 107 -0.23 -4.39 -5.61
CA ALA A 107 1.17 -4.33 -5.22
C ALA A 107 2.04 -3.68 -6.30
N ALA A 108 1.77 -3.98 -7.57
CA ALA A 108 2.49 -3.36 -8.68
C ALA A 108 2.29 -1.85 -8.73
N VAL A 109 1.07 -1.37 -8.47
CA VAL A 109 0.78 0.07 -8.39
C VAL A 109 1.54 0.71 -7.23
N GLY A 110 1.60 0.04 -6.08
CA GLY A 110 2.38 0.51 -4.93
C GLY A 110 3.86 0.63 -5.26
N ARG A 111 4.45 -0.37 -5.90
CA ARG A 111 5.84 -0.32 -6.33
C ARG A 111 6.09 0.81 -7.33
N ALA A 112 5.17 1.00 -8.28
CA ALA A 112 5.29 2.09 -9.26
C ALA A 112 5.26 3.45 -8.58
N MET A 113 4.40 3.65 -7.59
CA MET A 113 4.36 4.89 -6.81
C MET A 113 5.67 5.12 -6.05
N ALA A 114 6.22 4.08 -5.44
CA ALA A 114 7.51 4.18 -4.74
C ALA A 114 8.63 4.60 -5.69
N GLU A 115 8.66 4.04 -6.89
CA GLU A 115 9.64 4.44 -7.92
C GLU A 115 9.45 5.91 -8.33
N GLU A 116 8.21 6.37 -8.43
CA GLU A 116 7.93 7.77 -8.74
C GLU A 116 8.39 8.70 -7.62
N LEU A 117 8.16 8.33 -6.37
CA LEU A 117 8.65 9.10 -5.22
C LEU A 117 10.18 9.20 -5.24
N ILE A 118 10.86 8.12 -5.58
CA ILE A 118 12.32 8.10 -5.73
C ILE A 118 12.75 9.03 -6.86
N ALA A 119 12.09 8.94 -8.01
CA ALA A 119 12.41 9.77 -9.18
C ALA A 119 12.19 11.26 -8.90
N ASN A 120 11.23 11.58 -8.03
CA ASN A 120 10.93 12.98 -7.65
C ASN A 120 11.87 13.52 -6.57
N GLY A 121 12.91 12.77 -6.22
CA GLY A 121 13.93 13.23 -5.30
C GLY A 121 13.85 12.70 -3.88
N ALA A 122 12.90 11.81 -3.59
CA ALA A 122 12.78 11.22 -2.26
C ALA A 122 14.06 10.51 -1.83
N GLU A 123 14.74 9.82 -2.75
CA GLU A 123 15.99 9.14 -2.47
C GLU A 123 17.08 10.10 -1.99
N GLN A 124 17.21 11.25 -2.64
CA GLN A 124 18.17 12.27 -2.24
C GLN A 124 17.88 12.77 -0.82
N LEU A 125 16.62 12.98 -0.52
CA LEU A 125 16.17 13.44 0.77
C LEU A 125 16.42 12.38 1.84
N LEU A 126 16.16 11.12 1.53
CA LEU A 126 16.39 10.01 2.44
C LEU A 126 17.87 9.86 2.79
N LYS A 127 18.75 10.06 1.82
CA LYS A 127 20.21 10.04 2.03
C LYS A 127 20.67 11.19 2.91
N SER A 128 20.07 12.37 2.79
CA SER A 128 20.45 13.53 3.59
C SER A 128 19.97 13.44 5.04
N ASN A 129 18.96 12.59 5.31
CA ASN A 129 18.39 12.38 6.63
C ASN A 129 18.98 11.16 7.36
N SER A 130 19.87 10.44 6.74
CA SER A 130 20.48 9.23 7.32
C SER A 130 21.80 9.54 8.05
#